data_0a8eeb4e53254701052e479763ce2989
#
_entry.id   0a8eeb4e53254701052e479763ce2989
#
_cell.length_a   1.000
_cell.length_b   1.000
_cell.length_c   1.000
_cell.angle_alpha   90.00
_cell.angle_beta   90.00
_cell.angle_gamma   90.00
#
_symmetry.space_group_name_H-M   'P 1'
#
loop_
_entity.id
_entity.type
_entity.pdbx_description
1 polymer ?
#
loop_
_entity_poly.entity_id
_entity_poly.type
_entity_poly.pdbx_seq_one_letter_code
_entity_poly.pdbx_strand_id
1 'polypeptide(L)'
;LPTPPPRSTETKQNKILDIKSITSESVDGRKFFTDVSFSVFESEILGIAGVEGNGQKEVVESIIGIQNIESGEIFFNGENINNKTTRQRLESGISFIPEDRQLQAMIMDMNLTNNVIIGRQNIEKYKSNLATVKTKNAIKESENVISLFDVKTPNTNTLATALSGGNQQKFVVGRELEDNPSLSVSYTHLRAHETL
;
A
#
# COMPACT_ATOMS: atom_id res chain seq x y z
N LEU A 1 25.02 -9.46 10.39
CA LEU A 1 23.77 -8.69 10.38
C LEU A 1 23.68 -7.95 11.71
N PRO A 2 23.35 -6.66 11.75
CA PRO A 2 23.15 -5.95 13.01
C PRO A 2 22.00 -6.59 13.78
N THR A 3 22.16 -6.74 15.09
CA THR A 3 21.12 -7.26 15.96
C THR A 3 19.94 -6.29 15.94
N PRO A 4 18.70 -6.76 15.73
CA PRO A 4 17.55 -5.87 15.78
C PRO A 4 17.45 -5.21 17.15
N PRO A 5 17.01 -3.95 17.25
CA PRO A 5 16.83 -3.28 18.53
C PRO A 5 15.85 -4.10 19.40
N PRO A 6 16.05 -4.10 20.73
CA PRO A 6 15.13 -4.79 21.63
C PRO A 6 13.73 -4.21 21.47
N ARG A 7 12.71 -5.09 21.40
CA ARG A 7 11.31 -4.65 21.41
C ARG A 7 11.06 -3.86 22.68
N SER A 8 10.54 -2.64 22.54
CA SER A 8 10.07 -1.88 23.70
C SER A 8 8.91 -2.63 24.33
N THR A 9 9.04 -2.95 25.62
CA THR A 9 8.03 -3.68 26.39
C THR A 9 6.97 -2.75 26.99
N GLU A 10 6.80 -1.55 26.48
CA GLU A 10 5.91 -0.57 27.07
C GLU A 10 4.66 -0.30 26.23
N THR A 11 3.55 -0.40 26.95
CA THR A 11 2.27 0.28 26.82
C THR A 11 1.24 -0.29 25.85
N LYS A 12 -0.01 -0.12 26.24
CA LYS A 12 -1.23 -0.32 25.45
C LYS A 12 -1.05 0.30 24.05
N GLN A 13 -0.57 -0.51 23.13
CA GLN A 13 -0.46 -0.11 21.75
C GLN A 13 -1.88 0.06 21.19
N ASN A 14 -2.14 1.18 20.55
CA ASN A 14 -3.39 1.39 19.85
C ASN A 14 -3.50 0.35 18.73
N LYS A 15 -4.62 -0.36 18.71
CA LYS A 15 -4.90 -1.30 17.63
C LYS A 15 -5.30 -0.52 16.38
N ILE A 16 -4.49 -0.61 15.33
CA ILE A 16 -4.72 0.07 14.05
C ILE A 16 -5.59 -0.78 13.14
N LEU A 17 -5.30 -2.08 13.05
CA LEU A 17 -6.08 -3.03 12.27
C LEU A 17 -6.52 -4.17 13.17
N ASP A 18 -7.79 -4.56 13.08
CA ASP A 18 -8.34 -5.72 13.78
C ASP A 18 -9.19 -6.56 12.82
N ILE A 19 -8.75 -7.76 12.56
CA ILE A 19 -9.40 -8.70 11.66
C ILE A 19 -9.99 -9.82 12.51
N LYS A 20 -11.30 -10.07 12.35
CA LYS A 20 -12.05 -11.03 13.12
C LYS A 20 -12.75 -12.04 12.22
N SER A 21 -12.26 -13.26 12.25
CA SER A 21 -12.86 -14.45 11.62
C SER A 21 -13.30 -14.21 10.16
N ILE A 22 -12.45 -13.52 9.38
CA ILE A 22 -12.78 -13.27 7.98
C ILE A 22 -12.65 -14.54 7.16
N THR A 23 -13.60 -14.71 6.24
CA THR A 23 -13.62 -15.81 5.26
C THR A 23 -13.85 -15.20 3.88
N SER A 24 -13.09 -15.63 2.88
CA SER A 24 -13.23 -15.14 1.49
C SER A 24 -14.55 -15.56 0.88
N GLU A 25 -15.07 -14.76 -0.06
CA GLU A 25 -16.09 -15.26 -0.98
C GLU A 25 -15.59 -16.49 -1.73
N SER A 26 -16.52 -17.37 -2.08
CA SER A 26 -16.20 -18.54 -2.87
C SER A 26 -16.13 -18.20 -4.35
N VAL A 27 -15.03 -18.54 -5.01
CA VAL A 27 -14.86 -18.45 -6.45
C VAL A 27 -14.76 -19.89 -6.99
N ASP A 28 -15.64 -20.27 -7.89
CA ASP A 28 -15.73 -21.64 -8.44
C ASP A 28 -15.80 -22.74 -7.35
N GLY A 29 -16.51 -22.46 -6.25
CA GLY A 29 -16.67 -23.40 -5.13
C GLY A 29 -15.45 -23.49 -4.20
N ARG A 30 -14.39 -22.71 -4.41
CA ARG A 30 -13.18 -22.70 -3.61
C ARG A 30 -13.06 -21.38 -2.83
N LYS A 31 -12.76 -21.49 -1.54
CA LYS A 31 -12.39 -20.35 -0.68
C LYS A 31 -10.86 -20.21 -0.64
N PHE A 32 -10.37 -18.99 -0.71
CA PHE A 32 -8.95 -18.70 -0.62
C PHE A 32 -8.44 -18.75 0.82
N PHE A 33 -9.27 -18.28 1.76
CA PHE A 33 -8.99 -18.35 3.20
C PHE A 33 -10.28 -18.49 3.99
N THR A 34 -10.17 -19.03 5.20
CA THR A 34 -11.31 -19.31 6.10
C THR A 34 -10.89 -19.00 7.54
N ASP A 35 -11.75 -18.27 8.27
CA ASP A 35 -11.63 -17.97 9.71
C ASP A 35 -10.28 -17.32 10.09
N VAL A 36 -9.83 -16.35 9.33
CA VAL A 36 -8.58 -15.64 9.59
C VAL A 36 -8.80 -14.51 10.57
N SER A 37 -8.01 -14.48 11.64
CA SER A 37 -8.07 -13.46 12.70
C SER A 37 -6.66 -13.03 13.10
N PHE A 38 -6.41 -11.71 13.13
CA PHE A 38 -5.19 -11.11 13.67
C PHE A 38 -5.40 -9.62 13.90
N SER A 39 -4.46 -9.01 14.62
CA SER A 39 -4.47 -7.55 14.85
C SER A 39 -3.09 -6.98 14.56
N VAL A 40 -3.05 -5.71 14.13
CA VAL A 40 -1.83 -4.93 13.97
C VAL A 40 -1.93 -3.70 14.85
N PHE A 41 -0.88 -3.42 15.60
CA PHE A 41 -0.80 -2.31 16.52
C PHE A 41 0.07 -1.18 15.96
N GLU A 42 -0.05 -0.01 16.57
CA GLU A 42 0.77 1.15 16.22
C GLU A 42 2.27 0.81 16.34
N SER A 43 3.06 1.21 15.33
CA SER A 43 4.50 0.92 15.24
C SER A 43 4.85 -0.57 15.13
N GLU A 44 3.90 -1.44 14.81
CA GLU A 44 4.14 -2.86 14.60
C GLU A 44 4.36 -3.19 13.12
N ILE A 45 5.22 -4.17 12.87
CA ILE A 45 5.37 -4.81 11.56
C ILE A 45 4.88 -6.24 11.69
N LEU A 46 3.76 -6.56 11.04
CA LEU A 46 3.22 -7.92 10.97
C LEU A 46 3.59 -8.54 9.62
N GLY A 47 4.28 -9.67 9.65
CA GLY A 47 4.57 -10.48 8.47
C GLY A 47 3.58 -11.61 8.30
N ILE A 48 2.96 -11.72 7.11
CA ILE A 48 2.12 -12.85 6.71
C ILE A 48 2.92 -13.70 5.73
N ALA A 49 3.28 -14.92 6.12
CA ALA A 49 4.08 -15.83 5.32
C ALA A 49 3.29 -17.11 5.00
N GLY A 50 3.57 -17.68 3.83
CA GLY A 50 2.98 -18.96 3.40
C GLY A 50 3.47 -19.33 2.00
N VAL A 51 3.05 -20.50 1.53
CA VAL A 51 3.31 -20.93 0.15
C VAL A 51 2.40 -20.16 -0.79
N GLU A 52 2.92 -19.74 -1.93
CA GLU A 52 2.18 -19.02 -2.96
C GLU A 52 0.85 -19.73 -3.32
N GLY A 53 -0.22 -18.94 -3.42
CA GLY A 53 -1.57 -19.45 -3.70
C GLY A 53 -2.35 -19.96 -2.48
N ASN A 54 -1.87 -19.76 -1.25
CA ASN A 54 -2.56 -20.15 -0.02
C ASN A 54 -3.36 -19.03 0.65
N GLY A 55 -3.74 -17.98 -0.09
CA GLY A 55 -4.67 -16.97 0.37
C GLY A 55 -4.05 -15.71 0.98
N GLN A 56 -2.71 -15.60 1.10
CA GLN A 56 -2.06 -14.41 1.65
C GLN A 56 -2.41 -13.15 0.86
N LYS A 57 -2.40 -13.26 -0.47
CA LYS A 57 -2.75 -12.18 -1.38
C LYS A 57 -4.19 -11.74 -1.15
N GLU A 58 -5.10 -12.68 -1.11
CA GLU A 58 -6.52 -12.44 -0.97
C GLU A 58 -6.86 -11.83 0.40
N VAL A 59 -6.16 -12.23 1.48
CA VAL A 59 -6.28 -11.58 2.80
C VAL A 59 -5.88 -10.11 2.73
N VAL A 60 -4.74 -9.80 2.12
CA VAL A 60 -4.27 -8.42 1.94
C VAL A 60 -5.23 -7.61 1.06
N GLU A 61 -5.68 -8.18 -0.06
CA GLU A 61 -6.65 -7.56 -0.96
C GLU A 61 -8.01 -7.31 -0.27
N SER A 62 -8.38 -8.15 0.69
CA SER A 62 -9.58 -7.94 1.52
C SER A 62 -9.44 -6.74 2.46
N ILE A 63 -8.24 -6.48 3.01
CA ILE A 63 -7.97 -5.31 3.86
C ILE A 63 -8.15 -4.01 3.07
N ILE A 64 -7.67 -3.97 1.83
CA ILE A 64 -7.78 -2.79 0.98
C ILE A 64 -9.10 -2.73 0.19
N GLY A 65 -9.94 -3.77 0.26
CA GLY A 65 -11.26 -3.81 -0.36
C GLY A 65 -11.27 -4.11 -1.86
N ILE A 66 -10.25 -4.78 -2.38
CA ILE A 66 -10.23 -5.36 -3.73
C ILE A 66 -10.95 -6.70 -3.73
N GLN A 67 -10.69 -7.54 -2.72
CA GLN A 67 -11.35 -8.81 -2.51
C GLN A 67 -12.47 -8.67 -1.49
N ASN A 68 -13.66 -9.20 -1.80
CA ASN A 68 -14.76 -9.26 -0.86
C ASN A 68 -14.59 -10.40 0.16
N ILE A 69 -15.21 -10.24 1.33
CA ILE A 69 -15.32 -11.29 2.33
C ILE A 69 -16.77 -11.76 2.42
N GLU A 70 -16.97 -13.06 2.61
CA GLU A 70 -18.30 -13.68 2.83
C GLU A 70 -18.77 -13.49 4.28
N SER A 71 -17.83 -13.52 5.23
CA SER A 71 -18.13 -13.36 6.66
C SER A 71 -16.93 -12.78 7.41
N GLY A 72 -17.18 -12.37 8.65
CA GLY A 72 -16.21 -11.75 9.53
C GLY A 72 -16.19 -10.22 9.44
N GLU A 73 -15.27 -9.60 10.16
CA GLU A 73 -15.21 -8.15 10.29
C GLU A 73 -13.78 -7.64 10.18
N ILE A 74 -13.63 -6.50 9.51
CA ILE A 74 -12.36 -5.77 9.38
C ILE A 74 -12.56 -4.40 10.01
N PHE A 75 -11.79 -4.10 11.05
CA PHE A 75 -11.78 -2.80 11.71
C PHE A 75 -10.47 -2.07 11.43
N PHE A 76 -10.56 -0.81 11.05
CA PHE A 76 -9.43 0.09 10.92
C PHE A 76 -9.63 1.29 11.85
N ASN A 77 -8.69 1.55 12.74
CA ASN A 77 -8.80 2.58 13.79
C ASN A 77 -10.12 2.47 14.58
N GLY A 78 -10.59 1.24 14.83
CA GLY A 78 -11.83 0.96 15.57
C GLY A 78 -13.12 1.09 14.76
N GLU A 79 -13.06 1.53 13.50
CA GLU A 79 -14.21 1.62 12.60
C GLU A 79 -14.32 0.37 11.73
N ASN A 80 -15.52 -0.23 11.63
CA ASN A 80 -15.76 -1.34 10.70
C ASN A 80 -15.74 -0.82 9.25
N ILE A 81 -14.85 -1.39 8.43
CA ILE A 81 -14.62 -0.96 7.06
C ILE A 81 -15.14 -1.93 6.00
N ASN A 82 -15.91 -2.96 6.38
CA ASN A 82 -16.39 -3.98 5.44
C ASN A 82 -17.11 -3.35 4.23
N ASN A 83 -17.97 -2.36 4.47
CA ASN A 83 -18.77 -1.70 3.44
C ASN A 83 -18.07 -0.51 2.75
N LYS A 84 -16.83 -0.20 3.13
CA LYS A 84 -16.06 0.86 2.48
C LYS A 84 -15.43 0.36 1.19
N THR A 85 -15.55 1.18 0.15
CA THR A 85 -14.84 0.95 -1.12
C THR A 85 -13.33 1.06 -0.92
N THR A 86 -12.54 0.46 -1.81
CA THR A 86 -11.07 0.59 -1.83
C THR A 86 -10.64 2.05 -1.73
N ARG A 87 -11.27 2.93 -2.50
CA ARG A 87 -11.00 4.36 -2.45
C ARG A 87 -11.20 4.96 -1.06
N GLN A 88 -12.34 4.68 -0.41
CA GLN A 88 -12.64 5.18 0.94
C GLN A 88 -11.64 4.66 1.98
N ARG A 89 -11.19 3.41 1.84
CA ARG A 89 -10.16 2.82 2.71
C ARG A 89 -8.81 3.51 2.53
N LEU A 90 -8.38 3.76 1.29
CA LEU A 90 -7.15 4.50 1.01
C LEU A 90 -7.23 5.94 1.52
N GLU A 91 -8.36 6.64 1.28
CA GLU A 91 -8.61 8.00 1.77
C GLU A 91 -8.66 8.07 3.31
N SER A 92 -8.96 6.97 4.02
CA SER A 92 -8.93 6.91 5.50
C SER A 92 -7.54 6.73 6.11
N GLY A 93 -6.48 6.58 5.29
CA GLY A 93 -5.10 6.48 5.76
C GLY A 93 -4.49 5.07 5.66
N ILE A 94 -5.07 4.19 4.85
CA ILE A 94 -4.44 2.93 4.45
C ILE A 94 -3.66 3.19 3.17
N SER A 95 -2.39 2.77 3.09
CA SER A 95 -1.62 2.75 1.84
C SER A 95 -1.41 1.33 1.35
N PHE A 96 -1.25 1.18 0.04
CA PHE A 96 -1.06 -0.11 -0.58
C PHE A 96 0.11 -0.10 -1.57
N ILE A 97 1.06 -0.97 -1.34
CA ILE A 97 2.20 -1.20 -2.22
C ILE A 97 2.03 -2.58 -2.85
N PRO A 98 1.58 -2.66 -4.12
CA PRO A 98 1.29 -3.92 -4.78
C PRO A 98 2.57 -4.69 -5.14
N GLU A 99 2.38 -5.96 -5.41
CA GLU A 99 3.41 -6.86 -5.88
C GLU A 99 3.99 -6.43 -7.24
N ASP A 100 3.12 -6.25 -8.23
CA ASP A 100 3.50 -5.79 -9.56
C ASP A 100 3.30 -4.29 -9.68
N ARG A 101 4.40 -3.56 -9.46
CA ARG A 101 4.39 -2.10 -9.55
C ARG A 101 4.11 -1.57 -10.95
N GLN A 102 4.50 -2.32 -12.00
CA GLN A 102 4.35 -1.87 -13.38
C GLN A 102 2.91 -2.02 -13.87
N LEU A 103 2.21 -3.05 -13.44
CA LEU A 103 0.81 -3.28 -13.80
C LEU A 103 -0.17 -2.58 -12.86
N GLN A 104 0.17 -2.41 -11.58
CA GLN A 104 -0.79 -2.02 -10.54
C GLN A 104 -0.51 -0.66 -9.90
N ALA A 105 0.74 -0.19 -9.93
CA ALA A 105 1.11 1.04 -9.21
C ALA A 105 1.59 2.19 -10.08
N MET A 106 2.01 1.96 -11.32
CA MET A 106 2.53 2.99 -12.21
C MET A 106 1.90 2.92 -13.59
N ILE A 107 1.81 4.07 -14.26
CA ILE A 107 1.55 4.14 -15.70
C ILE A 107 2.89 4.41 -16.37
N MET A 108 3.43 3.39 -17.02
CA MET A 108 4.80 3.36 -17.51
C MET A 108 5.12 4.46 -18.53
N ASP A 109 4.15 4.83 -19.37
CA ASP A 109 4.26 5.88 -20.41
C ASP A 109 3.99 7.29 -19.86
N MET A 110 3.78 7.45 -18.56
CA MET A 110 3.64 8.73 -17.91
C MET A 110 4.91 9.11 -17.15
N ASN A 111 5.14 10.43 -17.02
CA ASN A 111 6.24 10.94 -16.21
C ASN A 111 5.98 10.80 -14.71
N LEU A 112 6.99 11.06 -13.87
CA LEU A 112 6.90 10.90 -12.43
C LEU A 112 5.92 11.91 -11.81
N THR A 113 5.81 13.11 -12.34
CA THR A 113 4.83 14.11 -11.88
C THR A 113 3.39 13.59 -12.02
N ASN A 114 3.06 12.89 -13.10
CA ASN A 114 1.74 12.29 -13.27
C ASN A 114 1.58 11.00 -12.45
N ASN A 115 2.64 10.22 -12.32
CA ASN A 115 2.61 9.00 -11.53
C ASN A 115 2.42 9.25 -10.03
N VAL A 116 2.89 10.39 -9.48
CA VAL A 116 2.73 10.70 -8.04
C VAL A 116 1.28 10.91 -7.63
N ILE A 117 0.41 11.31 -8.56
CA ILE A 117 -1.01 11.61 -8.30
C ILE A 117 -1.99 10.48 -8.68
N ILE A 118 -1.49 9.35 -9.18
CA ILE A 118 -2.36 8.22 -9.54
C ILE A 118 -3.19 7.79 -8.33
N GLY A 119 -4.51 7.70 -8.51
CA GLY A 119 -5.47 7.38 -7.45
C GLY A 119 -5.79 8.53 -6.49
N ARG A 120 -5.04 9.66 -6.57
CA ARG A 120 -5.09 10.78 -5.61
C ARG A 120 -5.60 12.09 -6.20
N GLN A 121 -6.10 12.06 -7.43
CA GLN A 121 -6.51 13.27 -8.19
C GLN A 121 -7.59 14.10 -7.48
N ASN A 122 -8.38 13.47 -6.62
CA ASN A 122 -9.49 14.10 -5.90
C ASN A 122 -9.12 14.57 -4.47
N ILE A 123 -7.90 14.30 -4.02
CA ILE A 123 -7.42 14.80 -2.74
C ILE A 123 -7.24 16.31 -2.85
N GLU A 124 -7.63 17.07 -1.81
CA GLU A 124 -7.60 18.54 -1.77
C GLU A 124 -6.23 19.12 -2.15
N LYS A 125 -5.16 18.41 -1.81
CA LYS A 125 -3.78 18.75 -2.17
C LYS A 125 -3.59 18.92 -3.69
N TYR A 126 -4.28 18.08 -4.50
CA TYR A 126 -4.13 18.04 -5.96
C TYR A 126 -5.34 18.60 -6.72
N LYS A 127 -6.51 18.63 -6.10
CA LYS A 127 -7.74 19.09 -6.74
C LYS A 127 -7.75 20.60 -6.91
N SER A 128 -8.03 21.07 -8.12
CA SER A 128 -8.32 22.48 -8.42
C SER A 128 -9.82 22.72 -8.50
N ASN A 129 -10.24 23.97 -8.28
CA ASN A 129 -11.66 24.40 -8.38
C ASN A 129 -12.25 24.20 -9.79
N LEU A 130 -11.39 24.09 -10.81
CA LEU A 130 -11.78 23.91 -12.22
C LEU A 130 -11.79 22.40 -12.64
N ALA A 131 -11.90 21.46 -11.68
CA ALA A 131 -11.77 20.02 -11.91
C ALA A 131 -10.45 19.61 -12.63
N THR A 132 -9.43 20.43 -12.53
CA THR A 132 -8.07 20.18 -13.03
C THR A 132 -7.16 19.79 -11.86
N VAL A 133 -5.96 19.32 -12.18
CA VAL A 133 -4.94 18.98 -11.19
C VAL A 133 -4.05 20.20 -10.91
N LYS A 134 -3.73 20.45 -9.65
CA LYS A 134 -2.73 21.44 -9.22
C LYS A 134 -1.31 20.92 -9.55
N THR A 135 -0.89 21.08 -10.80
CA THR A 135 0.38 20.54 -11.33
C THR A 135 1.59 20.97 -10.49
N LYS A 136 1.61 22.19 -9.95
CA LYS A 136 2.70 22.65 -9.08
C LYS A 136 2.87 21.80 -7.83
N ASN A 137 1.75 21.36 -7.25
CA ASN A 137 1.78 20.49 -6.07
C ASN A 137 2.27 19.10 -6.45
N ALA A 138 1.85 18.57 -7.59
CA ALA A 138 2.32 17.28 -8.10
C ALA A 138 3.83 17.28 -8.39
N ILE A 139 4.36 18.36 -8.98
CA ILE A 139 5.80 18.52 -9.19
C ILE A 139 6.54 18.50 -7.85
N LYS A 140 6.13 19.35 -6.91
CA LYS A 140 6.76 19.44 -5.58
C LYS A 140 6.76 18.09 -4.87
N GLU A 141 5.65 17.37 -4.92
CA GLU A 141 5.54 16.05 -4.32
C GLU A 141 6.47 15.02 -4.97
N SER A 142 6.51 15.03 -6.29
CA SER A 142 7.42 14.18 -7.05
C SER A 142 8.88 14.45 -6.70
N GLU A 143 9.27 15.73 -6.54
CA GLU A 143 10.60 16.14 -6.09
C GLU A 143 10.90 15.64 -4.66
N ASN A 144 9.93 15.75 -3.75
CA ASN A 144 10.06 15.22 -2.38
C ASN A 144 10.30 13.71 -2.38
N VAL A 145 9.47 12.96 -3.10
CA VAL A 145 9.61 11.49 -3.21
C VAL A 145 10.97 11.12 -3.80
N ILE A 146 11.39 11.79 -4.87
CA ILE A 146 12.70 11.55 -5.50
C ILE A 146 13.83 11.78 -4.50
N SER A 147 13.77 12.88 -3.75
CA SER A 147 14.81 13.26 -2.80
C SER A 147 14.84 12.34 -1.57
N LEU A 148 13.69 12.11 -0.93
CA LEU A 148 13.59 11.36 0.34
C LEU A 148 13.89 9.87 0.16
N PHE A 149 13.53 9.30 -0.99
CA PHE A 149 13.72 7.87 -1.26
C PHE A 149 14.90 7.58 -2.19
N ASP A 150 15.75 8.58 -2.44
CA ASP A 150 16.95 8.43 -3.27
C ASP A 150 16.65 7.78 -4.62
N VAL A 151 15.60 8.26 -5.31
CA VAL A 151 15.25 7.78 -6.67
C VAL A 151 16.22 8.37 -7.67
N LYS A 152 16.97 7.55 -8.37
CA LYS A 152 17.92 8.01 -9.38
C LYS A 152 17.19 8.32 -10.68
N THR A 153 17.00 9.59 -10.93
CA THR A 153 16.32 10.14 -12.12
C THR A 153 16.85 11.55 -12.44
N PRO A 154 16.90 11.99 -13.70
CA PRO A 154 17.29 13.36 -14.06
C PRO A 154 16.34 14.42 -13.48
N ASN A 155 15.03 14.20 -13.54
CA ASN A 155 14.00 15.12 -13.07
C ASN A 155 12.61 14.45 -13.02
N THR A 156 11.59 15.20 -12.59
CA THR A 156 10.21 14.74 -12.45
C THR A 156 9.48 14.50 -13.77
N ASN A 157 10.00 15.00 -14.90
CA ASN A 157 9.44 14.77 -16.23
C ASN A 157 9.92 13.45 -16.86
N THR A 158 10.84 12.76 -16.22
CA THR A 158 11.30 11.45 -16.68
C THR A 158 10.13 10.46 -16.71
N LEU A 159 9.99 9.71 -17.80
CA LEU A 159 8.98 8.66 -17.91
C LEU A 159 9.29 7.51 -16.94
N ALA A 160 8.26 6.90 -16.38
CA ALA A 160 8.42 5.76 -15.48
C ALA A 160 9.15 4.58 -16.13
N THR A 161 8.95 4.36 -17.43
CA THR A 161 9.65 3.35 -18.22
C THR A 161 11.17 3.55 -18.30
N ALA A 162 11.65 4.79 -18.13
CA ALA A 162 13.08 5.10 -18.17
C ALA A 162 13.81 4.82 -16.84
N LEU A 163 13.07 4.49 -15.77
CA LEU A 163 13.64 4.12 -14.48
C LEU A 163 14.03 2.64 -14.44
N SER A 164 15.13 2.34 -13.75
CA SER A 164 15.42 0.95 -13.36
C SER A 164 14.35 0.40 -12.43
N GLY A 165 14.17 -0.92 -12.39
CA GLY A 165 13.19 -1.56 -11.50
C GLY A 165 13.33 -1.15 -10.04
N GLY A 166 14.56 -1.03 -9.51
CA GLY A 166 14.80 -0.55 -8.16
C GLY A 166 14.36 0.90 -7.93
N ASN A 167 14.56 1.79 -8.91
CA ASN A 167 14.11 3.17 -8.81
C ASN A 167 12.58 3.31 -8.95
N GLN A 168 11.93 2.46 -9.77
CA GLN A 168 10.48 2.36 -9.81
C GLN A 168 9.93 1.94 -8.44
N GLN A 169 10.55 0.92 -7.80
CA GLN A 169 10.15 0.47 -6.47
C GLN A 169 10.29 1.59 -5.43
N LYS A 170 11.44 2.27 -5.40
CA LYS A 170 11.67 3.40 -4.50
C LYS A 170 10.64 4.50 -4.69
N PHE A 171 10.30 4.83 -5.93
CA PHE A 171 9.30 5.86 -6.24
C PHE A 171 7.90 5.45 -5.77
N VAL A 172 7.47 4.22 -6.02
CA VAL A 172 6.16 3.72 -5.56
C VAL A 172 6.09 3.71 -4.04
N VAL A 173 7.10 3.15 -3.36
CA VAL A 173 7.17 3.14 -1.89
C VAL A 173 7.13 4.56 -1.34
N GLY A 174 7.92 5.47 -1.91
CA GLY A 174 7.96 6.87 -1.50
C GLY A 174 6.63 7.56 -1.64
N ARG A 175 5.98 7.40 -2.78
CA ARG A 175 4.64 7.92 -3.02
C ARG A 175 3.61 7.43 -2.01
N GLU A 176 3.65 6.12 -1.69
CA GLU A 176 2.68 5.51 -0.78
C GLU A 176 2.93 5.89 0.70
N LEU A 177 4.15 6.25 1.08
CA LEU A 177 4.52 6.61 2.44
C LEU A 177 4.57 8.12 2.71
N GLU A 178 4.64 8.97 1.68
CA GLU A 178 4.80 10.44 1.83
C GLU A 178 3.67 11.08 2.64
N ASP A 179 2.44 10.62 2.48
CA ASP A 179 1.29 11.14 3.24
C ASP A 179 1.16 10.56 4.66
N ASN A 180 2.18 9.87 5.18
CA ASN A 180 2.22 9.26 6.52
C ASN A 180 0.98 8.40 6.81
N PRO A 181 0.73 7.34 6.06
CA PRO A 181 -0.43 6.48 6.27
C PRO A 181 -0.39 5.84 7.67
N SER A 182 -1.56 5.65 8.29
CA SER A 182 -1.66 4.95 9.58
C SER A 182 -1.40 3.44 9.44
N LEU A 183 -1.65 2.89 8.26
CA LEU A 183 -1.38 1.49 7.92
C LEU A 183 -0.80 1.42 6.51
N SER A 184 0.34 0.76 6.36
CA SER A 184 0.90 0.42 5.04
C SER A 184 0.83 -1.08 4.83
N VAL A 185 0.17 -1.49 3.75
CA VAL A 185 0.03 -2.88 3.34
C VAL A 185 0.92 -3.10 2.13
N SER A 186 1.88 -4.00 2.23
CA SER A 186 2.88 -4.22 1.18
C SER A 186 3.07 -5.69 0.87
N TYR A 187 3.26 -5.98 -0.40
CA TYR A 187 3.78 -7.26 -0.87
C TYR A 187 5.30 -7.21 -1.01
N THR A 188 5.97 -8.21 -0.43
CA THR A 188 7.39 -8.43 -0.67
C THR A 188 7.59 -9.83 -1.23
N HIS A 189 7.95 -9.94 -2.51
CA HIS A 189 8.55 -11.17 -3.02
C HIS A 189 10.01 -11.20 -2.62
N LEU A 190 10.34 -12.02 -1.64
CA LEU A 190 11.72 -12.46 -1.40
C LEU A 190 12.06 -13.48 -2.49
N ARG A 191 12.49 -13.01 -3.67
CA ARG A 191 13.11 -13.91 -4.64
C ARG A 191 14.43 -14.38 -4.06
N ALA A 192 14.61 -15.69 -3.95
CA ALA A 192 15.83 -16.33 -3.44
C ALA A 192 17.11 -15.99 -4.26
N HIS A 193 17.02 -15.17 -5.29
CA HIS A 193 18.11 -14.78 -6.18
C HIS A 193 18.62 -13.34 -5.99
N GLU A 194 18.09 -12.56 -5.06
CA GLU A 194 18.56 -11.18 -4.80
C GLU A 194 19.48 -11.07 -3.56
N THR A 195 19.93 -12.18 -3.01
CA THR A 195 20.89 -12.24 -1.90
C THR A 195 22.25 -12.83 -2.39
N LEU A 196 22.94 -12.11 -3.25
CA LEU A 196 24.40 -12.25 -3.44
C LEU A 196 24.99 -10.87 -3.68
#